data_1b1daa938261a3646431d35b10f82050
#
_entry.id   1b1daa938261a3646431d35b10f82050
#
_cell.length_a   1.000
_cell.length_b   1.000
_cell.length_c   1.000
_cell.angle_alpha   90.00
_cell.angle_beta   90.00
_cell.angle_gamma   90.00
#
_symmetry.space_group_name_H-M   'P 1'
#
loop_
_entity.id
_entity.type
_entity.pdbx_description
1 polymer ?
#
loop_
_entity_poly.entity_id
_entity_poly.type
_entity_poly.pdbx_seq_one_letter_code
_entity_poly.pdbx_strand_id
1 'polypeptide(L)'
;RLFCIGKKKKKGSRRFTYHKPMNRLRYVLLVITAVMAVFGLSELCLLLDPYSNFGRIAASLFRPIVMWGNNILADLLMKVDNYSLFHVTISTVTASGLIAATIALLVFIVMTVFRGRLFCNTICPVGALLSLFSRHSFFRITFNKEACTHCGNCEHTCKAEAIDSKNLTVDTSRCVDCFNCVSSCAKGGLQYRLQFPGMKQEETVDTQAVKE
;
A
#
# COMPACT_ATOMS: atom_id res chain seq x y z
N ARG A 1 4.33 23.54 8.96
CA ARG A 1 3.50 24.61 8.33
C ARG A 1 4.01 25.09 6.96
N LEU A 2 5.09 24.52 6.39
CA LEU A 2 5.72 25.04 5.14
C LEU A 2 5.45 24.21 3.87
N PHE A 3 4.59 23.17 3.91
CA PHE A 3 4.32 22.31 2.76
C PHE A 3 2.86 22.24 2.31
N CYS A 4 2.00 23.14 2.78
CA CYS A 4 0.61 23.27 2.30
C CYS A 4 0.44 24.42 1.30
N ILE A 5 1.37 24.57 0.35
CA ILE A 5 1.17 25.46 -0.80
C ILE A 5 0.29 24.71 -1.81
N GLY A 6 -0.89 25.27 -2.04
CA GLY A 6 -1.97 24.78 -2.89
C GLY A 6 -1.55 24.00 -4.13
N LYS A 7 -1.58 22.67 -4.08
CA LYS A 7 -1.58 21.87 -5.29
C LYS A 7 -2.91 22.04 -5.99
N LYS A 8 -2.94 22.88 -7.03
CA LYS A 8 -4.01 22.94 -8.03
C LYS A 8 -4.40 21.49 -8.38
N LYS A 9 -5.69 21.15 -8.26
CA LYS A 9 -6.25 19.86 -8.70
C LYS A 9 -5.77 19.58 -10.11
N LYS A 10 -4.85 18.63 -10.29
CA LYS A 10 -4.52 18.12 -11.63
C LYS A 10 -5.81 17.48 -12.18
N LYS A 11 -6.38 18.10 -13.20
CA LYS A 11 -7.47 17.57 -14.03
C LYS A 11 -6.97 16.22 -14.58
N GLY A 12 -7.46 15.09 -14.03
CA GLY A 12 -7.00 13.74 -14.40
C GLY A 12 -6.65 12.82 -13.24
N SER A 13 -6.78 13.24 -11.97
CA SER A 13 -6.62 12.32 -10.84
C SER A 13 -7.71 11.26 -10.88
N ARG A 14 -7.31 9.98 -10.96
CA ARG A 14 -8.24 8.85 -10.90
C ARG A 14 -9.08 8.97 -9.65
N ARG A 15 -10.41 8.85 -9.82
CA ARG A 15 -11.36 8.85 -8.73
C ARG A 15 -11.49 7.43 -8.22
N PHE A 16 -11.14 7.21 -6.98
CA PHE A 16 -11.42 5.96 -6.30
C PHE A 16 -12.87 5.93 -5.84
N THR A 17 -13.47 4.75 -5.76
CA THR A 17 -14.84 4.56 -5.30
C THR A 17 -14.84 3.45 -4.25
N TYR A 18 -15.72 3.56 -3.26
CA TYR A 18 -15.87 2.53 -2.25
C TYR A 18 -16.34 1.21 -2.85
N HIS A 19 -15.66 0.13 -2.51
CA HIS A 19 -16.07 -1.24 -2.81
C HIS A 19 -16.19 -2.03 -1.51
N LYS A 20 -17.19 -2.92 -1.44
CA LYS A 20 -17.34 -3.79 -0.27
C LYS A 20 -16.08 -4.65 -0.09
N PRO A 21 -15.54 -4.75 1.13
CA PRO A 21 -14.35 -5.55 1.40
C PRO A 21 -14.64 -7.04 1.18
N MET A 22 -13.75 -7.73 0.47
CA MET A 22 -13.79 -9.18 0.32
C MET A 22 -13.15 -9.87 1.54
N ASN A 23 -13.71 -9.64 2.73
CA ASN A 23 -13.12 -10.10 3.98
C ASN A 23 -12.97 -11.63 4.03
N ARG A 24 -13.92 -12.39 3.45
CA ARG A 24 -13.86 -13.86 3.44
C ARG A 24 -12.61 -14.35 2.68
N LEU A 25 -12.37 -13.85 1.48
CA LEU A 25 -11.19 -14.20 0.67
C LEU A 25 -9.90 -13.86 1.41
N ARG A 26 -9.85 -12.67 2.01
CA ARG A 26 -8.69 -12.16 2.74
C ARG A 26 -8.31 -13.05 3.93
N TYR A 27 -9.27 -13.43 4.77
CA TYR A 27 -9.00 -14.28 5.94
C TYR A 27 -8.76 -15.73 5.57
N VAL A 28 -9.41 -16.25 4.52
CA VAL A 28 -9.11 -17.58 3.98
C VAL A 28 -7.66 -17.65 3.49
N LEU A 29 -7.21 -16.68 2.74
CA LEU A 29 -5.80 -16.61 2.29
C LEU A 29 -4.84 -16.50 3.48
N LEU A 30 -5.18 -15.72 4.51
CA LEU A 30 -4.37 -15.63 5.73
C LEU A 30 -4.23 -16.99 6.43
N VAL A 31 -5.35 -17.72 6.60
CA VAL A 31 -5.34 -19.04 7.23
C VAL A 31 -4.55 -20.04 6.39
N ILE A 32 -4.75 -20.06 5.07
CA ILE A 32 -4.00 -20.95 4.17
C ILE A 32 -2.50 -20.67 4.27
N THR A 33 -2.08 -19.39 4.24
CA THR A 33 -0.65 -19.06 4.37
C THR A 33 -0.08 -19.40 5.73
N ALA A 34 -0.85 -19.23 6.82
CA ALA A 34 -0.43 -19.61 8.15
C ALA A 34 -0.26 -21.15 8.27
N VAL A 35 -1.19 -21.92 7.74
CA VAL A 35 -1.11 -23.38 7.70
C VAL A 35 0.09 -23.84 6.88
N MET A 36 0.31 -23.28 5.68
CA MET A 36 1.47 -23.60 4.84
C MET A 36 2.80 -23.27 5.53
N ALA A 37 2.85 -22.15 6.28
CA ALA A 37 4.05 -21.79 7.05
C ALA A 37 4.35 -22.83 8.15
N VAL A 38 3.34 -23.35 8.83
CA VAL A 38 3.49 -24.39 9.86
C VAL A 38 3.98 -25.71 9.24
N PHE A 39 3.51 -26.07 8.05
CA PHE A 39 3.94 -27.28 7.34
C PHE A 39 5.30 -27.14 6.61
N GLY A 40 5.95 -25.97 6.72
CA GLY A 40 7.27 -25.74 6.10
C GLY A 40 7.23 -25.48 4.60
N LEU A 41 6.04 -25.28 4.00
CA LEU A 41 5.87 -24.93 2.59
C LEU A 41 6.14 -23.45 2.33
N SER A 42 7.35 -23.00 2.70
CA SER A 42 7.77 -21.59 2.66
C SER A 42 7.75 -20.99 1.25
N GLU A 43 8.01 -21.80 0.22
CA GLU A 43 8.07 -21.35 -1.17
C GLU A 43 6.77 -20.70 -1.66
N LEU A 44 5.62 -21.29 -1.30
CA LEU A 44 4.30 -20.74 -1.65
C LEU A 44 3.95 -19.48 -0.86
N CYS A 45 4.39 -19.40 0.41
CA CYS A 45 4.24 -18.18 1.23
C CYS A 45 5.04 -17.02 0.63
N LEU A 46 6.27 -17.28 0.18
CA LEU A 46 7.15 -16.30 -0.46
C LEU A 46 6.57 -15.75 -1.78
N LEU A 47 5.72 -16.51 -2.46
CA LEU A 47 5.08 -16.09 -3.70
C LEU A 47 3.96 -15.06 -3.45
N LEU A 48 3.30 -15.13 -2.29
CA LEU A 48 2.27 -14.16 -1.87
C LEU A 48 2.86 -12.94 -1.15
N ASP A 49 4.11 -13.02 -0.70
CA ASP A 49 4.77 -11.92 0.00
C ASP A 49 5.29 -10.87 -1.00
N PRO A 50 4.83 -9.61 -0.91
CA PRO A 50 5.27 -8.53 -1.80
C PRO A 50 6.76 -8.22 -1.65
N TYR A 51 7.34 -8.41 -0.46
CA TYR A 51 8.75 -8.16 -0.21
C TYR A 51 9.63 -9.19 -0.93
N SER A 52 9.29 -10.47 -0.83
CA SER A 52 9.99 -11.54 -1.54
C SER A 52 9.92 -11.37 -3.06
N ASN A 53 8.73 -11.02 -3.58
CA ASN A 53 8.56 -10.75 -5.01
C ASN A 53 9.37 -9.53 -5.47
N PHE A 54 9.44 -8.47 -4.66
CA PHE A 54 10.31 -7.33 -4.95
C PHE A 54 11.79 -7.76 -5.00
N GLY A 55 12.24 -8.57 -4.05
CA GLY A 55 13.59 -9.13 -4.04
C GLY A 55 13.91 -9.96 -5.30
N ARG A 56 12.98 -10.82 -5.73
CA ARG A 56 13.11 -11.60 -6.97
C ARG A 56 13.17 -10.71 -8.22
N ILE A 57 12.32 -9.71 -8.32
CA ILE A 57 12.33 -8.73 -9.42
C ILE A 57 13.65 -7.95 -9.42
N ALA A 58 14.11 -7.49 -8.26
CA ALA A 58 15.36 -6.76 -8.13
C ALA A 58 16.57 -7.64 -8.51
N ALA A 59 16.62 -8.87 -8.04
CA ALA A 59 17.71 -9.80 -8.34
C ALA A 59 17.72 -10.22 -9.82
N SER A 60 16.54 -10.41 -10.43
CA SER A 60 16.47 -10.92 -11.81
C SER A 60 16.55 -9.84 -12.89
N LEU A 61 16.04 -8.62 -12.61
CA LEU A 61 16.02 -7.52 -13.58
C LEU A 61 17.10 -6.45 -13.30
N PHE A 62 17.18 -5.97 -12.05
CA PHE A 62 18.09 -4.84 -11.77
C PHE A 62 19.52 -5.26 -11.57
N ARG A 63 19.79 -6.40 -10.94
CA ARG A 63 21.15 -6.88 -10.70
C ARG A 63 21.94 -7.05 -11.99
N PRO A 64 21.45 -7.73 -13.05
CA PRO A 64 22.19 -7.87 -14.31
C PRO A 64 22.51 -6.52 -14.96
N ILE A 65 21.59 -5.56 -14.90
CA ILE A 65 21.77 -4.21 -15.46
C ILE A 65 22.90 -3.48 -14.73
N VAL A 66 22.92 -3.55 -13.40
CA VAL A 66 23.97 -2.92 -12.58
C VAL A 66 25.31 -3.58 -12.84
N MET A 67 25.38 -4.92 -12.94
CA MET A 67 26.61 -5.64 -13.25
C MET A 67 27.15 -5.32 -14.64
N TRP A 68 26.26 -5.18 -15.64
CA TRP A 68 26.64 -4.76 -16.98
C TRP A 68 27.18 -3.34 -17.00
N GLY A 69 26.51 -2.42 -16.30
CA GLY A 69 26.99 -1.05 -16.14
C GLY A 69 28.33 -0.96 -15.43
N ASN A 70 28.54 -1.77 -14.37
CA ASN A 70 29.81 -1.87 -13.69
C ASN A 70 30.95 -2.36 -14.63
N ASN A 71 30.69 -3.36 -15.47
CA ASN A 71 31.68 -3.89 -16.41
C ASN A 71 32.06 -2.86 -17.48
N ILE A 72 31.08 -2.12 -18.02
CA ILE A 72 31.38 -1.02 -18.96
C ILE A 72 32.23 0.05 -18.28
N LEU A 73 31.89 0.39 -17.03
CA LEU A 73 32.67 1.41 -16.30
C LEU A 73 34.07 0.91 -15.96
N ALA A 74 34.23 -0.38 -15.63
CA ALA A 74 35.53 -1.01 -15.40
C ALA A 74 36.41 -0.97 -16.66
N ASP A 75 35.81 -1.29 -17.84
CA ASP A 75 36.53 -1.21 -19.13
C ASP A 75 36.99 0.23 -19.45
N LEU A 76 36.15 1.21 -19.12
CA LEU A 76 36.48 2.62 -19.34
C LEU A 76 37.61 3.10 -18.42
N LEU A 77 37.56 2.68 -17.13
CA LEU A 77 38.59 3.01 -16.14
C LEU A 77 39.92 2.32 -16.42
N MET A 78 39.90 1.10 -16.91
CA MET A 78 41.13 0.38 -17.33
C MET A 78 41.86 1.09 -18.47
N LYS A 79 41.15 1.81 -19.36
CA LYS A 79 41.77 2.62 -20.41
C LYS A 79 42.53 3.83 -19.88
N VAL A 80 42.26 4.25 -18.65
CA VAL A 80 42.89 5.38 -17.95
C VAL A 80 43.86 4.89 -16.86
N ASP A 81 44.31 3.63 -16.94
CA ASP A 81 45.17 2.97 -15.95
C ASP A 81 44.67 2.98 -14.52
N ASN A 82 43.34 3.05 -14.34
CA ASN A 82 42.69 3.05 -13.04
C ASN A 82 41.97 1.72 -12.79
N TYR A 83 42.49 0.91 -11.86
CA TYR A 83 41.99 -0.43 -11.51
C TYR A 83 41.10 -0.43 -10.28
N SER A 84 40.36 0.64 -10.03
CA SER A 84 39.47 0.74 -8.86
C SER A 84 38.22 -0.15 -8.95
N LEU A 85 37.82 -0.58 -10.15
CA LEU A 85 36.67 -1.45 -10.39
C LEU A 85 37.11 -2.74 -11.07
N PHE A 86 36.58 -3.86 -10.57
CA PHE A 86 36.83 -5.17 -11.14
C PHE A 86 35.66 -5.65 -11.98
N HIS A 87 35.98 -6.43 -13.02
CA HIS A 87 35.01 -7.15 -13.80
C HIS A 87 34.27 -8.17 -12.93
N VAL A 88 32.93 -8.08 -12.92
CA VAL A 88 32.06 -9.01 -12.23
C VAL A 88 31.47 -9.98 -13.24
N THR A 89 31.61 -11.28 -12.98
CA THR A 89 30.99 -12.33 -13.82
C THR A 89 29.48 -12.20 -13.70
N ILE A 90 28.81 -11.91 -14.83
CA ILE A 90 27.35 -11.84 -14.88
C ILE A 90 26.84 -13.25 -14.66
N SER A 91 26.32 -13.52 -13.45
CA SER A 91 25.63 -14.77 -13.16
C SER A 91 24.46 -14.91 -14.14
N THR A 92 24.44 -15.99 -14.90
CA THR A 92 23.38 -16.27 -15.87
C THR A 92 22.05 -16.37 -15.14
N VAL A 93 21.24 -15.32 -15.26
CA VAL A 93 19.86 -15.39 -14.81
C VAL A 93 19.17 -16.43 -15.68
N THR A 94 18.65 -17.49 -15.07
CA THR A 94 17.90 -18.50 -15.81
C THR A 94 16.76 -17.85 -16.55
N ALA A 95 16.55 -18.18 -17.82
CA ALA A 95 15.49 -17.59 -18.64
C ALA A 95 14.10 -17.69 -17.95
N SER A 96 13.87 -18.80 -17.24
CA SER A 96 12.65 -18.99 -16.43
C SER A 96 12.51 -17.96 -15.29
N GLY A 97 13.61 -17.62 -14.60
CA GLY A 97 13.60 -16.61 -13.54
C GLY A 97 13.30 -15.19 -14.08
N LEU A 98 13.86 -14.85 -15.26
CA LEU A 98 13.60 -13.57 -15.92
C LEU A 98 12.15 -13.46 -16.36
N ILE A 99 11.60 -14.49 -16.99
CA ILE A 99 10.18 -14.52 -17.43
C ILE A 99 9.26 -14.39 -16.21
N ALA A 100 9.49 -15.17 -15.15
CA ALA A 100 8.69 -15.11 -13.93
C ALA A 100 8.73 -13.73 -13.27
N ALA A 101 9.92 -13.12 -13.15
CA ALA A 101 10.09 -11.77 -12.59
C ALA A 101 9.37 -10.69 -13.44
N THR A 102 9.43 -10.82 -14.76
CA THR A 102 8.76 -9.88 -15.68
C THR A 102 7.24 -10.00 -15.58
N ILE A 103 6.71 -11.22 -15.55
CA ILE A 103 5.27 -11.47 -15.36
C ILE A 103 4.81 -10.92 -14.01
N ALA A 104 5.54 -11.18 -12.92
CA ALA A 104 5.22 -10.66 -11.60
C ALA A 104 5.20 -9.12 -11.59
N LEU A 105 6.21 -8.49 -12.19
CA LEU A 105 6.28 -7.02 -12.30
C LEU A 105 5.07 -6.46 -13.05
N LEU A 106 4.71 -7.06 -14.19
CA LEU A 106 3.53 -6.63 -14.97
C LEU A 106 2.24 -6.77 -14.16
N VAL A 107 2.04 -7.88 -13.46
CA VAL A 107 0.88 -8.10 -12.60
C VAL A 107 0.79 -7.04 -11.51
N PHE A 108 1.90 -6.73 -10.82
CA PHE A 108 1.91 -5.69 -9.80
C PHE A 108 1.64 -4.30 -10.36
N ILE A 109 2.21 -3.95 -11.52
CA ILE A 109 1.94 -2.67 -12.19
C ILE A 109 0.45 -2.57 -12.54
N VAL A 110 -0.11 -3.59 -13.16
CA VAL A 110 -1.52 -3.64 -13.55
C VAL A 110 -2.42 -3.46 -12.32
N MET A 111 -2.21 -4.25 -11.26
CA MET A 111 -3.02 -4.15 -10.04
C MET A 111 -2.91 -2.78 -9.38
N THR A 112 -1.71 -2.21 -9.31
CA THR A 112 -1.48 -0.90 -8.69
C THR A 112 -2.10 0.23 -9.53
N VAL A 113 -2.01 0.11 -10.86
CA VAL A 113 -2.55 1.10 -11.79
C VAL A 113 -4.08 1.09 -11.78
N PHE A 114 -4.73 -0.07 -11.72
CA PHE A 114 -6.19 -0.14 -11.77
C PHE A 114 -6.87 0.21 -10.44
N ARG A 115 -6.38 -0.28 -9.30
CA ARG A 115 -7.07 -0.14 -8.00
C ARG A 115 -6.18 0.25 -6.82
N GLY A 116 -5.06 0.91 -7.06
CA GLY A 116 -4.21 1.42 -5.99
C GLY A 116 -3.68 0.33 -5.04
N ARG A 117 -4.38 0.06 -3.94
CA ARG A 117 -3.95 -0.91 -2.90
C ARG A 117 -4.67 -2.26 -2.94
N LEU A 118 -5.22 -2.66 -4.07
CA LEU A 118 -6.00 -3.91 -4.18
C LEU A 118 -5.20 -5.12 -3.69
N PHE A 119 -3.95 -5.27 -4.11
CA PHE A 119 -3.10 -6.39 -3.72
C PHE A 119 -2.94 -6.48 -2.19
N CYS A 120 -2.56 -5.37 -1.55
CA CYS A 120 -2.34 -5.33 -0.09
C CYS A 120 -3.63 -5.54 0.71
N ASN A 121 -4.78 -5.11 0.15
CA ASN A 121 -6.07 -5.21 0.82
C ASN A 121 -6.78 -6.55 0.63
N THR A 122 -6.39 -7.36 -0.37
CA THR A 122 -7.14 -8.57 -0.75
C THR A 122 -6.29 -9.83 -0.68
N ILE A 123 -5.07 -9.81 -1.25
CA ILE A 123 -4.25 -11.00 -1.47
C ILE A 123 -3.13 -11.11 -0.43
N CYS A 124 -2.52 -10.00 -0.06
CA CYS A 124 -1.34 -9.99 0.80
C CYS A 124 -1.66 -10.47 2.22
N PRO A 125 -1.02 -11.55 2.71
CA PRO A 125 -1.26 -12.07 4.07
C PRO A 125 -0.81 -11.08 5.16
N VAL A 126 0.26 -10.33 4.92
CA VAL A 126 0.71 -9.26 5.82
C VAL A 126 -0.33 -8.16 5.94
N GLY A 127 -0.93 -7.74 4.81
CA GLY A 127 -2.03 -6.78 4.80
C GLY A 127 -3.28 -7.30 5.53
N ALA A 128 -3.57 -8.60 5.43
CA ALA A 128 -4.66 -9.24 6.17
C ALA A 128 -4.39 -9.25 7.68
N LEU A 129 -3.18 -9.57 8.11
CA LEU A 129 -2.77 -9.55 9.51
C LEU A 129 -2.85 -8.13 10.08
N LEU A 130 -2.27 -7.13 9.40
CA LEU A 130 -2.35 -5.73 9.82
C LEU A 130 -3.78 -5.23 9.94
N SER A 131 -4.69 -5.70 9.08
CA SER A 131 -6.10 -5.33 9.16
C SER A 131 -6.80 -5.85 10.41
N LEU A 132 -6.38 -7.01 10.90
CA LEU A 132 -6.90 -7.58 12.13
C LEU A 132 -6.57 -6.66 13.31
N PHE A 133 -5.33 -6.18 13.38
CA PHE A 133 -4.89 -5.22 14.39
C PHE A 133 -5.55 -3.85 14.20
N SER A 134 -5.60 -3.33 12.98
CA SER A 134 -6.21 -2.03 12.67
C SER A 134 -7.69 -1.98 13.02
N ARG A 135 -8.39 -3.12 12.93
CA ARG A 135 -9.78 -3.21 13.35
C ARG A 135 -9.99 -2.92 14.84
N HIS A 136 -8.97 -3.17 15.67
CA HIS A 136 -9.01 -2.94 17.13
C HIS A 136 -8.30 -1.65 17.53
N SER A 137 -7.91 -0.81 16.58
CA SER A 137 -7.28 0.48 16.86
C SER A 137 -8.22 1.38 17.68
N PHE A 138 -7.65 2.05 18.67
CA PHE A 138 -8.35 3.05 19.48
C PHE A 138 -8.47 4.40 18.79
N PHE A 139 -7.53 4.75 17.93
CA PHE A 139 -7.56 5.98 17.15
C PHE A 139 -8.03 5.71 15.74
N ARG A 140 -9.03 6.46 15.29
CA ARG A 140 -9.67 6.23 13.98
C ARG A 140 -10.06 7.54 13.31
N ILE A 141 -10.13 7.49 11.99
CA ILE A 141 -10.74 8.55 11.21
C ILE A 141 -12.26 8.35 11.22
N THR A 142 -12.99 9.33 11.71
CA THR A 142 -14.45 9.30 11.83
C THR A 142 -15.08 10.47 11.10
N PHE A 143 -16.35 10.32 10.69
CA PHE A 143 -17.13 11.38 10.14
C PHE A 143 -17.75 12.25 11.24
N ASN A 144 -17.66 13.58 11.08
CA ASN A 144 -18.51 14.52 11.76
C ASN A 144 -19.73 14.79 10.87
N LYS A 145 -20.90 14.31 11.27
CA LYS A 145 -22.14 14.41 10.49
C LYS A 145 -22.58 15.86 10.28
N GLU A 146 -22.36 16.72 11.27
CA GLU A 146 -22.77 18.13 11.23
C GLU A 146 -21.96 18.96 10.23
N ALA A 147 -20.67 18.67 10.11
CA ALA A 147 -19.77 19.39 9.20
C ALA A 147 -19.72 18.76 7.79
N CYS A 148 -20.30 17.57 7.60
CA CYS A 148 -20.19 16.84 6.34
C CYS A 148 -21.24 17.32 5.32
N THR A 149 -20.78 17.81 4.18
CA THR A 149 -21.63 18.24 3.05
C THR A 149 -21.88 17.15 2.00
N HIS A 150 -21.58 15.90 2.26
CA HIS A 150 -21.76 14.77 1.34
C HIS A 150 -21.11 14.94 -0.05
N CYS A 151 -20.06 15.75 -0.17
CA CYS A 151 -19.42 16.07 -1.45
C CYS A 151 -18.62 14.91 -2.09
N GLY A 152 -18.38 13.79 -1.36
CA GLY A 152 -17.66 12.61 -1.86
C GLY A 152 -16.16 12.79 -2.12
N ASN A 153 -15.59 13.96 -1.87
CA ASN A 153 -14.17 14.23 -2.19
C ASN A 153 -13.19 13.35 -1.39
N CYS A 154 -13.54 13.02 -0.16
CA CYS A 154 -12.78 12.12 0.72
C CYS A 154 -12.72 10.68 0.15
N GLU A 155 -13.84 10.17 -0.38
CA GLU A 155 -13.95 8.86 -1.02
C GLU A 155 -13.05 8.81 -2.26
N HIS A 156 -13.14 9.81 -3.15
CA HIS A 156 -12.34 9.88 -4.36
C HIS A 156 -10.84 10.03 -4.13
N THR A 157 -10.44 10.52 -2.97
CA THR A 157 -9.03 10.68 -2.60
C THR A 157 -8.47 9.42 -1.92
N CYS A 158 -9.34 8.55 -1.40
CA CYS A 158 -8.95 7.36 -0.63
C CYS A 158 -8.44 6.24 -1.52
N LYS A 159 -7.12 6.09 -1.62
CA LYS A 159 -6.47 5.00 -2.38
C LYS A 159 -6.73 3.59 -1.82
N ALA A 160 -7.15 3.49 -0.55
CA ALA A 160 -7.48 2.22 0.10
C ALA A 160 -8.94 1.81 -0.11
N GLU A 161 -9.76 2.66 -0.77
CA GLU A 161 -11.19 2.44 -1.01
C GLU A 161 -11.97 2.11 0.29
N ALA A 162 -11.54 2.73 1.40
CA ALA A 162 -12.04 2.44 2.75
C ALA A 162 -13.16 3.39 3.21
N ILE A 163 -13.50 4.41 2.43
CA ILE A 163 -14.45 5.46 2.80
C ILE A 163 -15.74 5.31 1.99
N ASP A 164 -16.85 5.12 2.71
CA ASP A 164 -18.20 5.15 2.15
C ASP A 164 -18.81 6.53 2.46
N SER A 165 -18.87 7.40 1.46
CA SER A 165 -19.42 8.74 1.59
C SER A 165 -20.94 8.75 1.66
N LYS A 166 -21.62 7.68 1.20
CA LYS A 166 -23.08 7.55 1.24
C LYS A 166 -23.56 7.21 2.64
N ASN A 167 -22.89 6.25 3.28
CA ASN A 167 -23.24 5.79 4.62
C ASN A 167 -22.44 6.51 5.72
N LEU A 168 -21.56 7.47 5.37
CA LEU A 168 -20.67 8.18 6.28
C LEU A 168 -19.86 7.24 7.20
N THR A 169 -19.35 6.18 6.63
CA THR A 169 -18.56 5.18 7.37
C THR A 169 -17.15 5.03 6.82
N VAL A 170 -16.21 4.76 7.70
CA VAL A 170 -14.82 4.44 7.35
C VAL A 170 -14.52 3.01 7.75
N ASP A 171 -14.10 2.19 6.80
CA ASP A 171 -13.64 0.82 7.06
C ASP A 171 -12.23 0.84 7.64
N THR A 172 -12.13 0.75 8.96
CA THR A 172 -10.87 0.75 9.69
C THR A 172 -9.97 -0.43 9.32
N SER A 173 -10.52 -1.56 8.86
CA SER A 173 -9.74 -2.72 8.47
C SER A 173 -8.86 -2.49 7.23
N ARG A 174 -9.16 -1.47 6.43
CA ARG A 174 -8.40 -1.08 5.23
C ARG A 174 -7.75 0.30 5.35
N CYS A 175 -8.15 1.07 6.36
CA CYS A 175 -7.57 2.38 6.61
C CYS A 175 -6.11 2.22 7.08
N VAL A 176 -5.24 3.07 6.57
CA VAL A 176 -3.82 3.12 6.94
C VAL A 176 -3.44 4.48 7.50
N ASP A 177 -4.42 5.22 7.95
CA ASP A 177 -4.30 6.55 8.57
C ASP A 177 -3.35 7.51 7.83
N CYS A 178 -3.44 7.52 6.49
CA CYS A 178 -2.60 8.37 5.64
C CYS A 178 -3.04 9.84 5.61
N PHE A 179 -4.14 10.19 6.25
CA PHE A 179 -4.72 11.53 6.38
C PHE A 179 -5.06 12.28 5.07
N ASN A 180 -4.92 11.66 3.91
CA ASN A 180 -5.24 12.30 2.63
C ASN A 180 -6.72 12.71 2.52
N CYS A 181 -7.63 11.93 3.13
CA CYS A 181 -9.06 12.24 3.16
C CYS A 181 -9.35 13.45 4.07
N VAL A 182 -8.66 13.56 5.20
CA VAL A 182 -8.79 14.69 6.13
C VAL A 182 -8.29 15.97 5.47
N SER A 183 -7.11 15.93 4.83
CA SER A 183 -6.55 17.10 4.14
C SER A 183 -7.33 17.52 2.90
N SER A 184 -8.11 16.61 2.28
CA SER A 184 -8.97 16.92 1.14
C SER A 184 -10.35 17.45 1.54
N CYS A 185 -10.73 17.36 2.82
CA CYS A 185 -12.01 17.81 3.33
C CYS A 185 -11.94 19.27 3.77
N ALA A 186 -12.42 20.20 2.93
CA ALA A 186 -12.39 21.65 3.23
C ALA A 186 -13.26 22.07 4.41
N LYS A 187 -14.27 21.27 4.74
CA LYS A 187 -15.26 21.57 5.80
C LYS A 187 -14.95 20.89 7.14
N GLY A 188 -13.85 20.13 7.26
CA GLY A 188 -13.53 19.41 8.49
C GLY A 188 -14.48 18.26 8.85
N GLY A 189 -15.22 17.74 7.86
CA GLY A 189 -16.17 16.63 8.06
C GLY A 189 -15.52 15.28 8.36
N LEU A 190 -14.19 15.18 8.35
CA LEU A 190 -13.41 14.00 8.77
C LEU A 190 -12.43 14.41 9.85
N GLN A 191 -12.47 13.70 10.97
CA GLN A 191 -11.62 13.97 12.12
C GLN A 191 -10.95 12.69 12.61
N TYR A 192 -9.73 12.82 13.15
CA TYR A 192 -9.02 11.73 13.80
C TYR A 192 -9.29 11.82 15.30
N ARG A 193 -10.01 10.83 15.83
CA ARG A 193 -10.47 10.83 17.22
C ARG A 193 -10.21 9.49 17.90
N LEU A 194 -10.13 9.52 19.22
CA LEU A 194 -10.16 8.32 20.06
C LEU A 194 -11.57 7.72 20.01
N GLN A 195 -11.66 6.46 19.60
CA GLN A 195 -12.93 5.74 19.56
C GLN A 195 -12.69 4.27 19.96
N PHE A 196 -13.37 3.80 20.99
CA PHE A 196 -13.23 2.42 21.45
C PHE A 196 -13.83 1.43 20.44
N PRO A 197 -13.21 0.23 20.29
CA PRO A 197 -13.74 -0.84 19.46
C PRO A 197 -15.12 -1.24 19.97
N GLY A 198 -16.14 -1.19 19.09
CA GLY A 198 -17.52 -1.52 19.43
C GLY A 198 -18.50 -0.37 19.54
N MET A 199 -18.04 0.86 19.72
CA MET A 199 -18.92 2.04 19.60
C MET A 199 -19.34 2.26 18.15
N LYS A 200 -20.66 2.37 17.94
CA LYS A 200 -21.18 2.83 16.64
C LYS A 200 -20.68 4.26 16.42
N GLN A 201 -20.45 4.64 15.17
CA GLN A 201 -19.93 5.96 14.79
C GLN A 201 -20.86 7.14 15.19
N GLU A 202 -21.91 6.88 15.93
CA GLU A 202 -22.93 7.86 16.35
C GLU A 202 -22.64 8.55 17.69
N GLU A 203 -21.87 7.90 18.58
CA GLU A 203 -21.57 8.46 19.91
C GLU A 203 -20.14 9.02 19.95
N THR A 204 -19.94 10.20 19.40
CA THR A 204 -18.71 10.95 19.63
C THR A 204 -18.89 11.85 20.84
N VAL A 205 -18.26 11.46 21.95
CA VAL A 205 -18.06 12.35 23.09
C VAL A 205 -17.23 13.55 22.60
N ASP A 206 -17.80 14.74 22.75
CA ASP A 206 -17.14 16.00 22.46
C ASP A 206 -15.92 16.20 23.36
N THR A 207 -14.74 15.85 22.84
CA THR A 207 -13.46 16.21 23.47
C THR A 207 -12.95 17.51 22.82
N GLN A 208 -13.75 18.56 22.85
CA GLN A 208 -13.28 19.92 22.53
C GLN A 208 -13.00 20.77 23.78
N ALA A 209 -12.76 20.16 24.91
CA ALA A 209 -12.42 20.88 26.15
C ALA A 209 -10.96 20.66 26.56
N VAL A 210 -10.01 20.88 25.65
CA VAL A 210 -8.60 21.15 26.03
C VAL A 210 -8.01 22.08 24.98
N LYS A 211 -8.38 23.34 25.05
CA LYS A 211 -7.65 24.51 24.54
C LYS A 211 -8.14 25.75 25.27
N GLU A 212 -7.58 25.95 26.43
CA GLU A 212 -7.22 27.25 27.02
C GLU A 212 -5.78 27.17 27.47
#